data_ec644577497fb9c72ceb138970fa2950
#
_entry.id   ec644577497fb9c72ceb138970fa2950
#
_cell.length_a   1.000
_cell.length_b   1.000
_cell.length_c   1.000
_cell.angle_alpha   90.00
_cell.angle_beta   90.00
_cell.angle_gamma   90.00
#
_symmetry.space_group_name_H-M   'P 1'
#
loop_
_entity.id
_entity.type
_entity.pdbx_description
1 polymer ?
#
loop_
_entity_poly.entity_id
_entity_poly.type
_entity_poly.pdbx_seq_one_letter_code
_entity_poly.pdbx_strand_id
1 'polypeptide(L)'
;MEREPGNDDIQSMSTESPRLTGDRRRRFLVCQSYEEYFPATKYASYDAFLNADGEPVKSEPRTRVVILRRVANGRQEEAIRSFVLKIYHYPFLPRIRTGLRISKAEQEFNSLRYLNQQGVPAAEPVAFGAERTRLGFVRSCFVITGLVEGAVNLSRWRSESTQRQPPDADLNHFLLKQLGTMFRRLHEVRFFLFTAKTKNILIRGESTRSPEIFFVDVPYARTLCWRPIARWAQGRDLGLFLGNFYPALTESEATAFYEGYLPDPLGGSSATLRDHTQRAMRSKQNLTPISALVHDLKRNLRRKRAAWRSQEQSRHG
;
A
#
# COMPACT_ATOMS: atom_id res chain seq x y z
N MET A 1 37.20 -4.58 31.43
CA MET A 1 37.28 -3.58 30.37
C MET A 1 36.96 -4.30 29.05
N GLU A 2 35.69 -4.64 28.89
CA GLU A 2 35.14 -5.39 27.74
C GLU A 2 34.69 -4.38 26.70
N ARG A 3 35.19 -4.54 25.45
CA ARG A 3 34.81 -3.70 24.32
C ARG A 3 33.44 -4.16 23.82
N GLU A 4 32.48 -3.25 23.75
CA GLU A 4 31.22 -3.44 23.04
C GLU A 4 31.50 -3.70 21.54
N PRO A 5 30.77 -4.63 20.90
CA PRO A 5 30.87 -4.86 19.47
C PRO A 5 30.22 -3.69 18.71
N GLY A 6 30.99 -3.11 17.79
CA GLY A 6 30.60 -1.96 16.96
C GLY A 6 29.39 -2.25 16.08
N ASN A 7 28.49 -1.27 16.10
CA ASN A 7 27.29 -1.16 15.30
C ASN A 7 27.64 -0.47 13.96
N ASP A 8 28.37 -1.17 13.10
CA ASP A 8 28.88 -0.62 11.81
C ASP A 8 28.40 -1.41 10.59
N ASP A 9 27.11 -1.71 10.50
CA ASP A 9 26.50 -2.26 9.27
C ASP A 9 25.16 -1.59 8.90
N ILE A 10 25.09 -0.28 9.01
CA ILE A 10 24.10 0.49 8.20
C ILE A 10 24.78 0.74 6.85
N GLN A 11 24.69 -0.27 5.97
CA GLN A 11 25.11 -0.13 4.58
C GLN A 11 24.46 1.13 3.98
N SER A 12 25.32 2.08 3.62
CA SER A 12 25.01 3.26 2.85
C SER A 12 24.21 2.86 1.59
N MET A 13 22.88 3.01 1.62
CA MET A 13 22.07 2.93 0.41
C MET A 13 22.56 4.03 -0.53
N SER A 14 23.25 3.64 -1.60
CA SER A 14 23.78 4.55 -2.60
C SER A 14 22.65 5.44 -3.13
N THR A 15 22.89 6.75 -3.08
CA THR A 15 21.95 7.80 -3.49
C THR A 15 21.87 8.00 -5.01
N GLU A 16 22.28 6.99 -5.80
CA GLU A 16 22.18 7.08 -7.25
C GLU A 16 20.72 7.13 -7.70
N SER A 17 20.39 8.20 -8.41
CA SER A 17 19.06 8.40 -8.98
C SER A 17 18.81 7.34 -10.06
N PRO A 18 17.78 6.52 -9.90
CA PRO A 18 17.48 5.44 -10.84
C PRO A 18 17.19 6.00 -12.24
N ARG A 19 17.72 5.37 -13.29
CA ARG A 19 17.53 5.82 -14.67
C ARG A 19 16.20 5.32 -15.24
N LEU A 20 15.39 6.26 -15.74
CA LEU A 20 14.20 5.92 -16.53
C LEU A 20 14.63 5.39 -17.90
N THR A 21 14.15 4.20 -18.25
CA THR A 21 14.38 3.54 -19.53
C THR A 21 13.12 3.55 -20.39
N GLY A 22 13.25 3.51 -21.70
CA GLY A 22 12.14 3.48 -22.66
C GLY A 22 11.96 4.77 -23.45
N ASP A 23 10.92 4.80 -24.28
CA ASP A 23 10.57 5.94 -25.12
C ASP A 23 9.65 6.95 -24.41
N ARG A 24 9.24 8.04 -25.08
CA ARG A 24 8.35 9.07 -24.50
C ARG A 24 6.99 8.53 -24.05
N ARG A 25 6.55 7.37 -24.55
CA ARG A 25 5.23 6.79 -24.25
C ARG A 25 5.29 5.64 -23.26
N ARG A 26 6.36 4.82 -23.31
CA ARG A 26 6.53 3.64 -22.49
C ARG A 26 7.80 3.78 -21.67
N ARG A 27 7.67 4.17 -20.44
CA ARG A 27 8.78 4.38 -19.52
C ARG A 27 8.70 3.38 -18.39
N PHE A 28 9.84 2.85 -18.01
CA PHE A 28 9.98 2.00 -16.83
C PHE A 28 11.31 2.27 -16.16
N LEU A 29 11.40 1.83 -14.92
CA LEU A 29 12.57 1.94 -14.08
C LEU A 29 12.67 0.67 -13.26
N VAL A 30 13.86 0.11 -13.16
CA VAL A 30 14.25 -0.93 -12.21
C VAL A 30 15.29 -0.32 -11.28
N CYS A 31 15.18 -0.56 -9.97
CA CYS A 31 16.23 -0.14 -9.04
C CYS A 31 17.49 -0.97 -9.30
N GLN A 32 18.64 -0.33 -9.24
CA GLN A 32 19.93 -0.94 -9.54
C GLN A 32 20.20 -2.20 -8.70
N SER A 33 19.83 -2.19 -7.43
CA SER A 33 19.93 -3.32 -6.52
C SER A 33 19.11 -4.57 -6.92
N TYR A 34 18.26 -4.45 -7.95
CA TYR A 34 17.38 -5.53 -8.43
C TYR A 34 17.60 -5.88 -9.91
N GLU A 35 18.54 -5.23 -10.59
CA GLU A 35 18.84 -5.52 -12.01
C GLU A 35 19.25 -6.97 -12.25
N GLU A 36 19.90 -7.61 -11.28
CA GLU A 36 20.25 -9.03 -11.35
C GLU A 36 19.02 -9.95 -11.44
N TYR A 37 17.88 -9.58 -10.85
CA TYR A 37 16.63 -10.33 -10.91
C TYR A 37 15.79 -9.98 -12.15
N PHE A 38 16.03 -8.82 -12.74
CA PHE A 38 15.32 -8.29 -13.91
C PHE A 38 16.31 -7.87 -14.99
N PRO A 39 17.09 -8.83 -15.54
CA PRO A 39 18.15 -8.52 -16.49
C PRO A 39 17.59 -7.89 -17.76
N ALA A 40 18.30 -6.90 -18.30
CA ALA A 40 17.92 -6.17 -19.50
C ALA A 40 17.74 -7.08 -20.73
N THR A 41 18.37 -8.23 -20.78
CA THR A 41 18.20 -9.24 -21.84
C THR A 41 16.76 -9.78 -21.91
N LYS A 42 16.09 -9.92 -20.78
CA LYS A 42 14.69 -10.41 -20.69
C LYS A 42 13.67 -9.28 -20.48
N TYR A 43 14.05 -8.24 -19.75
CA TYR A 43 13.20 -7.13 -19.36
C TYR A 43 13.62 -5.82 -20.05
N ALA A 44 13.94 -5.92 -21.34
CA ALA A 44 14.36 -4.79 -22.18
C ALA A 44 13.23 -3.80 -22.50
N SER A 45 11.96 -4.17 -22.29
CA SER A 45 10.83 -3.36 -22.67
C SER A 45 9.72 -3.35 -21.61
N TYR A 46 8.88 -2.33 -21.69
CA TYR A 46 7.68 -2.22 -20.86
C TYR A 46 6.76 -3.45 -20.99
N ASP A 47 6.58 -3.96 -22.21
CA ASP A 47 5.72 -5.12 -22.48
C ASP A 47 6.25 -6.41 -21.86
N ALA A 48 7.56 -6.55 -21.69
CA ALA A 48 8.15 -7.70 -21.02
C ALA A 48 7.69 -7.82 -19.55
N PHE A 49 7.48 -6.69 -18.87
CA PHE A 49 6.92 -6.68 -17.52
C PHE A 49 5.42 -6.98 -17.50
N LEU A 50 4.66 -6.47 -18.47
CA LEU A 50 3.21 -6.76 -18.54
C LEU A 50 2.93 -8.24 -18.80
N ASN A 51 3.79 -8.91 -19.56
CA ASN A 51 3.69 -10.31 -19.93
C ASN A 51 4.50 -11.24 -19.02
N ALA A 52 5.02 -10.72 -17.91
CA ALA A 52 5.80 -11.54 -16.99
C ALA A 52 4.94 -12.66 -16.39
N ASP A 53 5.46 -13.90 -16.50
CA ASP A 53 4.83 -15.08 -15.93
C ASP A 53 5.05 -15.12 -14.41
N GLY A 54 4.01 -15.53 -13.70
CA GLY A 54 4.03 -15.65 -12.25
C GLY A 54 2.76 -16.30 -11.72
N GLU A 55 2.75 -16.61 -10.44
CA GLU A 55 1.60 -17.17 -9.74
C GLU A 55 0.50 -16.11 -9.61
N PRO A 56 -0.71 -16.34 -10.15
CA PRO A 56 -1.78 -15.35 -10.12
C PRO A 56 -2.36 -15.24 -8.70
N VAL A 57 -2.34 -14.03 -8.15
CA VAL A 57 -2.99 -13.71 -6.85
C VAL A 57 -4.36 -13.09 -7.07
N LYS A 58 -4.47 -12.23 -8.09
CA LYS A 58 -5.69 -11.51 -8.40
C LYS A 58 -5.76 -11.19 -9.90
N SER A 59 -6.92 -11.46 -10.49
CA SER A 59 -7.20 -11.08 -11.87
C SER A 59 -8.57 -10.42 -11.98
N GLU A 60 -8.59 -9.11 -12.13
CA GLU A 60 -9.79 -8.29 -12.34
C GLU A 60 -9.62 -7.50 -13.66
N PRO A 61 -10.71 -7.03 -14.30
CA PRO A 61 -10.62 -6.33 -15.59
C PRO A 61 -9.70 -5.09 -15.60
N ARG A 62 -9.39 -4.55 -14.43
CA ARG A 62 -8.55 -3.33 -14.29
C ARG A 62 -7.27 -3.54 -13.51
N THR A 63 -7.09 -4.69 -12.89
CA THR A 63 -5.93 -4.94 -12.02
C THR A 63 -5.57 -6.42 -12.08
N ARG A 64 -4.35 -6.71 -12.45
CA ARG A 64 -3.73 -8.04 -12.35
C ARG A 64 -2.64 -7.98 -11.29
N VAL A 65 -2.59 -8.97 -10.41
CA VAL A 65 -1.54 -9.14 -9.40
C VAL A 65 -0.98 -10.54 -9.51
N VAL A 66 0.33 -10.66 -9.65
CA VAL A 66 1.04 -11.93 -9.72
C VAL A 66 2.26 -11.93 -8.79
N ILE A 67 2.61 -13.08 -8.25
CA ILE A 67 3.87 -13.30 -7.54
C ILE A 67 4.89 -13.81 -8.56
N LEU A 68 6.01 -13.11 -8.64
CA LEU A 68 7.16 -13.48 -9.47
C LEU A 68 8.21 -14.09 -8.57
N ARG A 69 8.67 -15.32 -8.88
CA ARG A 69 9.84 -15.89 -8.25
C ARG A 69 11.01 -15.76 -9.23
N ARG A 70 12.10 -15.15 -8.79
CA ARG A 70 13.26 -14.84 -9.65
C ARG A 70 14.54 -15.25 -8.96
N VAL A 71 15.43 -15.81 -9.75
CA VAL A 71 16.81 -16.12 -9.37
C VAL A 71 17.69 -14.97 -9.84
N ALA A 72 18.64 -14.56 -9.02
CA ALA A 72 19.65 -13.59 -9.41
C ALA A 72 20.50 -14.14 -10.55
N ASN A 73 20.76 -13.32 -11.58
CA ASN A 73 21.52 -13.74 -12.74
C ASN A 73 22.96 -14.13 -12.34
N GLY A 74 23.38 -15.36 -12.65
CA GLY A 74 24.72 -15.86 -12.32
C GLY A 74 24.92 -16.42 -10.90
N ARG A 75 23.86 -16.51 -10.08
CA ARG A 75 23.91 -17.15 -8.76
C ARG A 75 23.20 -18.51 -8.79
N GLN A 76 23.64 -19.41 -7.90
CA GLN A 76 22.98 -20.71 -7.70
C GLN A 76 21.56 -20.54 -7.14
N GLU A 77 20.72 -21.57 -7.23
CA GLU A 77 19.28 -21.58 -6.88
C GLU A 77 18.95 -21.05 -5.46
N GLU A 78 19.90 -20.97 -4.57
CA GLU A 78 19.75 -20.48 -3.18
C GLU A 78 19.37 -18.98 -3.09
N ALA A 79 19.49 -18.22 -4.17
CA ALA A 79 19.18 -16.79 -4.21
C ALA A 79 17.79 -16.49 -4.85
N ILE A 80 16.81 -17.39 -4.68
CA ILE A 80 15.43 -17.13 -5.15
C ILE A 80 14.81 -16.03 -4.30
N ARG A 81 14.32 -14.98 -4.97
CA ARG A 81 13.59 -13.90 -4.33
C ARG A 81 12.20 -13.76 -4.93
N SER A 82 11.23 -13.49 -4.08
CA SER A 82 9.83 -13.36 -4.47
C SER A 82 9.43 -11.88 -4.56
N PHE A 83 8.67 -11.53 -5.60
CA PHE A 83 8.22 -10.17 -5.88
C PHE A 83 6.72 -10.16 -6.18
N VAL A 84 6.07 -9.05 -5.90
CA VAL A 84 4.67 -8.80 -6.25
C VAL A 84 4.62 -7.82 -7.41
N LEU A 85 4.14 -8.27 -8.56
CA LEU A 85 3.86 -7.42 -9.73
C LEU A 85 2.37 -7.05 -9.73
N LYS A 86 2.07 -5.75 -9.69
CA LYS A 86 0.72 -5.20 -9.86
C LYS A 86 0.63 -4.44 -11.17
N ILE A 87 -0.30 -4.81 -12.02
CA ILE A 87 -0.58 -4.17 -13.31
C ILE A 87 -1.94 -3.49 -13.23
N TYR A 88 -2.00 -2.22 -13.67
CA TYR A 88 -3.22 -1.42 -13.71
C TYR A 88 -3.54 -1.04 -15.15
N HIS A 89 -4.79 -1.31 -15.58
CA HIS A 89 -5.32 -0.91 -16.88
C HIS A 89 -6.38 0.18 -16.71
N TYR A 90 -6.28 1.23 -17.51
CA TYR A 90 -7.22 2.36 -17.48
C TYR A 90 -8.07 2.34 -18.75
N PRO A 91 -9.35 1.93 -18.69
CA PRO A 91 -10.30 2.11 -19.80
C PRO A 91 -10.51 3.60 -20.05
N PHE A 92 -11.08 3.94 -21.23
CA PHE A 92 -11.13 5.30 -21.77
C PHE A 92 -11.58 6.39 -20.77
N LEU A 93 -12.75 6.22 -20.13
CA LEU A 93 -13.29 7.22 -19.19
C LEU A 93 -12.41 7.46 -17.94
N PRO A 94 -11.94 6.43 -17.19
CA PRO A 94 -11.00 6.63 -16.10
C PRO A 94 -9.65 7.21 -16.54
N ARG A 95 -9.23 6.99 -17.80
CA ARG A 95 -7.96 7.48 -18.35
C ARG A 95 -7.89 9.00 -18.37
N ILE A 96 -9.01 9.69 -18.67
CA ILE A 96 -9.07 11.16 -18.71
C ILE A 96 -8.62 11.78 -17.38
N ARG A 97 -8.88 11.12 -16.25
CA ARG A 97 -8.49 11.59 -14.91
C ARG A 97 -6.99 11.46 -14.64
N THR A 98 -6.24 10.75 -15.50
CA THR A 98 -4.80 10.52 -15.34
C THR A 98 -3.94 11.52 -16.12
N GLY A 99 -4.56 12.43 -16.88
CA GLY A 99 -3.86 13.43 -17.68
C GLY A 99 -2.94 14.30 -16.81
N LEU A 100 -1.70 14.49 -17.27
CA LEU A 100 -0.64 15.30 -16.62
C LEU A 100 -0.28 14.89 -15.18
N ARG A 101 -0.82 13.78 -14.66
CA ARG A 101 -0.49 13.27 -13.33
C ARG A 101 0.53 12.13 -13.42
N ILE A 102 1.31 11.96 -12.35
CA ILE A 102 2.12 10.75 -12.19
C ILE A 102 1.21 9.51 -12.18
N SER A 103 1.71 8.39 -12.69
CA SER A 103 0.93 7.15 -12.69
C SER A 103 0.73 6.63 -11.25
N LYS A 104 -0.33 5.85 -11.06
CA LYS A 104 -0.58 5.21 -9.76
C LYS A 104 0.60 4.33 -9.33
N ALA A 105 1.22 3.62 -10.28
CA ALA A 105 2.38 2.78 -10.03
C ALA A 105 3.60 3.59 -9.58
N GLU A 106 3.90 4.68 -10.27
CA GLU A 106 4.99 5.59 -9.92
C GLU A 106 4.76 6.25 -8.55
N GLN A 107 3.51 6.64 -8.24
CA GLN A 107 3.17 7.20 -6.94
C GLN A 107 3.33 6.15 -5.83
N GLU A 108 2.89 4.90 -6.04
CA GLU A 108 3.04 3.80 -5.09
C GLU A 108 4.54 3.52 -4.84
N PHE A 109 5.33 3.42 -5.91
CA PHE A 109 6.78 3.22 -5.83
C PHE A 109 7.47 4.33 -5.01
N ASN A 110 7.21 5.59 -5.33
CA ASN A 110 7.81 6.72 -4.63
C ASN A 110 7.35 6.79 -3.16
N SER A 111 6.10 6.45 -2.88
CA SER A 111 5.56 6.41 -1.53
C SER A 111 6.23 5.33 -0.67
N LEU A 112 6.40 4.12 -1.19
CA LEU A 112 7.09 3.03 -0.49
C LEU A 112 8.56 3.37 -0.25
N ARG A 113 9.25 3.94 -1.25
CA ARG A 113 10.62 4.41 -1.09
C ARG A 113 10.74 5.47 0.00
N TYR A 114 9.83 6.44 0.03
CA TYR A 114 9.81 7.47 1.04
C TYR A 114 9.57 6.90 2.45
N LEU A 115 8.62 5.96 2.62
CA LEU A 115 8.39 5.28 3.89
C LEU A 115 9.67 4.63 4.42
N ASN A 116 10.34 3.83 3.60
CA ASN A 116 11.60 3.17 3.98
C ASN A 116 12.70 4.18 4.33
N GLN A 117 12.81 5.29 3.60
CA GLN A 117 13.75 6.38 3.92
C GLN A 117 13.44 7.08 5.24
N GLN A 118 12.18 7.12 5.67
CA GLN A 118 11.78 7.66 6.98
C GLN A 118 11.86 6.63 8.11
N GLY A 119 12.45 5.46 7.88
CA GLY A 119 12.53 4.39 8.87
C GLY A 119 11.17 3.79 9.25
N VAL A 120 10.17 3.93 8.38
CA VAL A 120 8.87 3.27 8.50
C VAL A 120 8.85 2.07 7.57
N PRO A 121 8.88 0.82 8.11
CA PRO A 121 9.00 -0.36 7.29
C PRO A 121 7.86 -0.48 6.27
N ALA A 122 8.20 -0.69 5.02
CA ALA A 122 7.26 -0.88 3.93
C ALA A 122 7.83 -1.92 2.94
N ALA A 123 6.96 -2.50 2.11
CA ALA A 123 7.43 -3.36 1.03
C ALA A 123 8.47 -2.64 0.18
N GLU A 124 9.55 -3.33 -0.16
CA GLU A 124 10.64 -2.75 -0.94
C GLU A 124 10.17 -2.40 -2.36
N PRO A 125 10.29 -1.15 -2.82
CA PRO A 125 9.98 -0.79 -4.19
C PRO A 125 11.11 -1.22 -5.13
N VAL A 126 10.78 -2.05 -6.11
CA VAL A 126 11.75 -2.70 -7.02
C VAL A 126 11.75 -2.06 -8.39
N ALA A 127 10.56 -1.90 -8.99
CA ALA A 127 10.41 -1.33 -10.32
C ALA A 127 9.03 -0.69 -10.49
N PHE A 128 8.94 0.24 -11.42
CA PHE A 128 7.65 0.72 -11.92
C PHE A 128 7.74 1.05 -13.41
N GLY A 129 6.58 1.10 -14.06
CA GLY A 129 6.50 1.55 -15.44
C GLY A 129 5.12 2.09 -15.77
N ALA A 130 5.05 2.91 -16.83
CA ALA A 130 3.80 3.47 -17.31
C ALA A 130 3.82 3.63 -18.84
N GLU A 131 2.71 3.24 -19.45
CA GLU A 131 2.40 3.53 -20.84
C GLU A 131 1.45 4.73 -20.90
N ARG A 132 1.78 5.73 -21.73
CA ARG A 132 0.97 6.93 -21.93
C ARG A 132 0.50 7.03 -23.40
N THR A 133 -0.66 7.61 -23.60
CA THR A 133 -1.14 8.02 -24.91
C THR A 133 -0.31 9.20 -25.44
N ARG A 134 -0.48 9.57 -26.73
CA ARG A 134 0.13 10.78 -27.31
C ARG A 134 -0.25 12.06 -26.55
N LEU A 135 -1.43 12.09 -25.94
CA LEU A 135 -1.96 13.20 -25.12
C LEU A 135 -1.52 13.14 -23.64
N GLY A 136 -0.61 12.22 -23.28
CA GLY A 136 -0.05 12.12 -21.92
C GLY A 136 -0.93 11.36 -20.91
N PHE A 137 -2.09 10.84 -21.29
CA PHE A 137 -2.94 10.04 -20.39
C PHE A 137 -2.35 8.64 -20.15
N VAL A 138 -2.37 8.15 -18.93
CA VAL A 138 -1.91 6.79 -18.59
C VAL A 138 -2.88 5.75 -19.14
N ARG A 139 -2.38 4.82 -19.96
CA ARG A 139 -3.11 3.68 -20.54
C ARG A 139 -3.03 2.46 -19.66
N SER A 140 -1.83 2.16 -19.21
CA SER A 140 -1.51 1.10 -18.27
C SER A 140 -0.29 1.49 -17.43
N CYS A 141 -0.14 0.89 -16.28
CA CYS A 141 1.08 1.02 -15.49
C CYS A 141 1.28 -0.23 -14.64
N PHE A 142 2.52 -0.48 -14.25
CA PHE A 142 2.86 -1.55 -13.32
C PHE A 142 3.78 -1.05 -12.22
N VAL A 143 3.72 -1.73 -11.07
CA VAL A 143 4.68 -1.59 -9.98
C VAL A 143 5.10 -2.99 -9.52
N ILE A 144 6.39 -3.15 -9.22
CA ILE A 144 6.96 -4.35 -8.62
C ILE A 144 7.47 -3.98 -7.24
N THR A 145 7.11 -4.79 -6.25
CA THR A 145 7.59 -4.68 -4.88
C THR A 145 8.14 -6.02 -4.40
N GLY A 146 9.07 -6.01 -3.46
CA GLY A 146 9.47 -7.22 -2.75
C GLY A 146 8.27 -7.85 -2.05
N LEU A 147 8.16 -9.18 -2.11
CA LEU A 147 7.19 -9.91 -1.30
C LEU A 147 7.68 -9.96 0.14
N VAL A 148 6.85 -9.57 1.09
CA VAL A 148 7.13 -9.77 2.52
C VAL A 148 6.73 -11.21 2.86
N GLU A 149 7.70 -12.11 2.78
CA GLU A 149 7.46 -13.54 2.99
C GLU A 149 7.03 -13.85 4.43
N GLY A 150 6.13 -14.81 4.59
CA GLY A 150 5.58 -15.20 5.90
C GLY A 150 4.69 -14.15 6.57
N ALA A 151 4.40 -13.03 5.90
CA ALA A 151 3.55 -12.01 6.47
C ALA A 151 2.07 -12.21 6.09
N VAL A 152 1.19 -11.91 7.03
CA VAL A 152 -0.26 -11.87 6.83
C VAL A 152 -0.77 -10.45 6.98
N ASN A 153 -1.89 -10.10 6.34
CA ASN A 153 -2.46 -8.77 6.55
C ASN A 153 -3.05 -8.63 7.97
N LEU A 154 -3.01 -7.41 8.50
CA LEU A 154 -3.44 -7.10 9.85
C LEU A 154 -4.90 -7.53 10.15
N SER A 155 -5.80 -7.52 9.15
CA SER A 155 -7.18 -7.99 9.32
C SER A 155 -7.22 -9.49 9.60
N ARG A 156 -6.45 -10.28 8.86
CA ARG A 156 -6.35 -11.73 9.02
C ARG A 156 -5.62 -12.07 10.32
N TRP A 157 -4.48 -11.43 10.58
CA TRP A 157 -3.72 -11.60 11.81
C TRP A 157 -4.59 -11.39 13.05
N ARG A 158 -5.41 -10.33 13.06
CA ARG A 158 -6.34 -10.04 14.14
C ARG A 158 -7.43 -11.13 14.27
N SER A 159 -8.01 -11.57 13.16
CA SER A 159 -9.00 -12.66 13.18
C SER A 159 -8.44 -13.94 13.78
N GLU A 160 -7.20 -14.29 13.41
CA GLU A 160 -6.49 -15.46 13.92
C GLU A 160 -6.10 -15.28 15.40
N SER A 161 -5.65 -14.08 15.81
CA SER A 161 -5.29 -13.80 17.20
C SER A 161 -6.48 -13.86 18.17
N THR A 162 -7.68 -13.47 17.72
CA THR A 162 -8.91 -13.56 18.55
C THR A 162 -9.41 -14.99 18.68
N GLN A 163 -9.01 -15.89 17.77
CA GLN A 163 -9.35 -17.33 17.86
C GLN A 163 -8.38 -18.12 18.75
N ARG A 164 -7.22 -17.56 19.09
CA ARG A 164 -6.28 -18.16 20.04
C ARG A 164 -6.89 -18.15 21.45
N GLN A 165 -6.72 -19.20 22.20
CA GLN A 165 -7.14 -19.29 23.59
C GLN A 165 -5.91 -19.52 24.49
N PRO A 166 -5.63 -18.61 25.45
CA PRO A 166 -6.26 -17.30 25.63
C PRO A 166 -5.82 -16.26 24.58
N PRO A 167 -6.65 -15.24 24.29
CA PRO A 167 -6.24 -14.14 23.44
C PRO A 167 -5.03 -13.43 24.02
N ASP A 168 -4.00 -13.21 23.21
CA ASP A 168 -2.81 -12.48 23.64
C ASP A 168 -3.08 -10.96 23.61
N ALA A 169 -3.65 -10.46 24.72
CA ALA A 169 -3.99 -9.04 24.87
C ALA A 169 -2.72 -8.16 24.86
N ASP A 170 -1.63 -8.63 25.43
CA ASP A 170 -0.37 -7.88 25.53
C ASP A 170 0.26 -7.70 24.16
N LEU A 171 0.22 -8.74 23.32
CA LEU A 171 0.70 -8.68 21.93
C LEU A 171 -0.14 -7.72 21.10
N ASN A 172 -1.48 -7.71 21.27
CA ASN A 172 -2.36 -6.78 20.59
C ASN A 172 -2.06 -5.33 21.01
N HIS A 173 -1.88 -5.06 22.28
CA HIS A 173 -1.53 -3.73 22.79
C HIS A 173 -0.17 -3.27 22.27
N PHE A 174 0.84 -4.13 22.31
CA PHE A 174 2.16 -3.84 21.78
C PHE A 174 2.10 -3.47 20.29
N LEU A 175 1.41 -4.27 19.47
CA LEU A 175 1.24 -4.02 18.05
C LEU A 175 0.54 -2.67 17.76
N LEU A 176 -0.53 -2.37 18.49
CA LEU A 176 -1.27 -1.11 18.31
C LEU A 176 -0.44 0.10 18.75
N LYS A 177 0.35 -0.01 19.81
CA LYS A 177 1.29 1.02 20.23
C LYS A 177 2.39 1.27 19.20
N GLN A 178 2.95 0.21 18.60
CA GLN A 178 3.90 0.34 17.51
C GLN A 178 3.28 1.01 16.28
N LEU A 179 2.07 0.60 15.89
CA LEU A 179 1.33 1.24 14.80
C LEU A 179 1.09 2.73 15.09
N GLY A 180 0.69 3.08 16.31
CA GLY A 180 0.57 4.47 16.74
C GLY A 180 1.87 5.26 16.54
N THR A 181 3.01 4.68 16.95
CA THR A 181 4.33 5.29 16.76
C THR A 181 4.69 5.48 15.29
N MET A 182 4.38 4.51 14.42
CA MET A 182 4.61 4.62 12.98
C MET A 182 3.74 5.72 12.35
N PHE A 183 2.45 5.78 12.68
CA PHE A 183 1.58 6.87 12.22
C PHE A 183 2.05 8.23 12.71
N ARG A 184 2.55 8.33 13.96
CA ARG A 184 3.15 9.55 14.49
C ARG A 184 4.32 10.00 13.61
N ARG A 185 5.32 9.13 13.35
CA ARG A 185 6.48 9.43 12.51
C ARG A 185 6.08 9.96 11.14
N LEU A 186 5.09 9.32 10.50
CA LEU A 186 4.59 9.77 9.21
C LEU A 186 3.96 11.16 9.27
N HIS A 187 3.14 11.42 10.27
CA HIS A 187 2.46 12.69 10.43
C HIS A 187 3.40 13.83 10.86
N GLU A 188 4.47 13.54 11.61
CA GLU A 188 5.55 14.49 11.94
C GLU A 188 6.22 15.05 10.67
N VAL A 189 6.50 14.19 9.70
CA VAL A 189 7.02 14.61 8.37
C VAL A 189 5.90 15.01 7.39
N ARG A 190 4.68 15.16 7.88
CA ARG A 190 3.48 15.54 7.12
C ARG A 190 3.19 14.63 5.92
N PHE A 191 3.52 13.37 6.03
CA PHE A 191 3.22 12.35 5.03
C PHE A 191 1.95 11.59 5.43
N PHE A 192 0.96 11.52 4.53
CA PHE A 192 -0.37 10.95 4.80
C PHE A 192 -0.66 9.83 3.80
N LEU A 193 -1.16 8.70 4.31
CA LEU A 193 -1.38 7.49 3.52
C LEU A 193 -2.65 7.53 2.68
N PHE A 194 -3.71 8.19 3.15
CA PHE A 194 -5.06 8.26 2.55
C PHE A 194 -5.73 6.91 2.28
N THR A 195 -5.01 5.82 2.44
CA THR A 195 -5.49 4.43 2.29
C THR A 195 -5.06 3.53 3.44
N ALA A 196 -4.95 4.09 4.65
CA ALA A 196 -4.59 3.39 5.87
C ALA A 196 -5.65 2.33 6.25
N LYS A 197 -5.69 1.23 5.47
CA LYS A 197 -6.58 0.09 5.70
C LYS A 197 -5.80 -1.05 6.32
N THR A 198 -6.43 -1.79 7.21
CA THR A 198 -5.82 -2.97 7.87
C THR A 198 -5.30 -4.01 6.88
N LYS A 199 -5.93 -4.16 5.72
CA LYS A 199 -5.45 -5.05 4.64
C LYS A 199 -4.17 -4.59 3.95
N ASN A 200 -3.80 -3.30 4.09
CA ASN A 200 -2.60 -2.70 3.52
C ASN A 200 -1.45 -2.62 4.53
N ILE A 201 -1.60 -3.29 5.67
CA ILE A 201 -0.59 -3.44 6.70
C ILE A 201 -0.36 -4.93 6.86
N LEU A 202 0.89 -5.36 6.70
CA LEU A 202 1.31 -6.73 6.85
C LEU A 202 2.02 -6.91 8.19
N ILE A 203 1.79 -8.05 8.81
CA ILE A 203 2.42 -8.46 10.08
C ILE A 203 3.19 -9.74 9.81
N ARG A 204 4.47 -9.76 10.17
CA ARG A 204 5.35 -10.93 10.13
C ARG A 204 5.74 -11.33 11.55
N GLY A 205 5.74 -12.62 11.85
CA GLY A 205 6.09 -13.15 13.16
C GLY A 205 4.87 -13.51 14.00
N GLU A 206 4.36 -14.73 13.83
CA GLU A 206 3.14 -15.22 14.49
C GLU A 206 3.28 -15.47 15.99
N SER A 207 4.49 -15.69 16.49
CA SER A 207 4.74 -16.10 17.88
C SER A 207 5.83 -15.30 18.59
N THR A 208 6.36 -14.27 17.96
CA THR A 208 7.42 -13.46 18.56
C THR A 208 6.83 -12.33 19.41
N ARG A 209 7.44 -12.04 20.55
CA ARG A 209 7.10 -10.90 21.40
C ARG A 209 7.19 -9.53 20.69
N SER A 210 7.68 -9.51 19.45
CA SER A 210 7.89 -8.31 18.65
C SER A 210 7.57 -8.57 17.18
N PRO A 211 6.28 -8.54 16.77
CA PRO A 211 5.89 -8.68 15.38
C PRO A 211 6.42 -7.52 14.55
N GLU A 212 6.89 -7.82 13.35
CA GLU A 212 7.32 -6.81 12.39
C GLU A 212 6.12 -6.32 11.57
N ILE A 213 6.05 -5.02 11.35
CA ILE A 213 4.94 -4.34 10.66
C ILE A 213 5.46 -3.75 9.36
N PHE A 214 4.75 -3.99 8.24
CA PHE A 214 5.10 -3.43 6.94
C PHE A 214 3.88 -2.76 6.29
N PHE A 215 4.09 -1.57 5.72
CA PHE A 215 3.08 -0.92 4.89
C PHE A 215 3.19 -1.39 3.43
N VAL A 216 2.03 -1.63 2.81
CA VAL A 216 1.90 -2.00 1.39
C VAL A 216 0.74 -1.25 0.75
N ASP A 217 0.72 -1.19 -0.59
CA ASP A 217 -0.41 -0.63 -1.37
C ASP A 217 -0.78 0.82 -0.97
N VAL A 218 0.19 1.73 -1.04
CA VAL A 218 0.08 3.14 -0.65
C VAL A 218 0.06 4.13 -1.85
N PRO A 219 -0.76 3.88 -2.89
CA PRO A 219 -0.71 4.63 -4.16
C PRO A 219 -1.27 6.06 -4.06
N TYR A 220 -1.83 6.46 -2.93
CA TYR A 220 -2.39 7.80 -2.72
C TYR A 220 -1.67 8.60 -1.65
N ALA A 221 -0.61 8.02 -1.06
CA ALA A 221 0.17 8.68 -0.03
C ALA A 221 0.92 9.90 -0.60
N ARG A 222 1.01 10.95 0.21
CA ARG A 222 1.67 12.21 -0.19
C ARG A 222 1.98 13.11 1.00
N THR A 223 2.95 13.99 0.79
CA THR A 223 3.26 15.07 1.72
C THR A 223 2.29 16.24 1.53
N LEU A 224 1.87 16.87 2.63
CA LEU A 224 1.03 18.07 2.65
C LEU A 224 1.69 19.16 3.47
N CYS A 225 2.04 20.28 2.83
CA CYS A 225 2.75 21.37 3.49
C CYS A 225 1.83 22.29 4.31
N TRP A 226 0.58 22.48 3.88
CA TRP A 226 -0.35 23.40 4.53
C TRP A 226 -0.99 22.79 5.79
N ARG A 227 -0.75 23.40 6.95
CA ARG A 227 -1.15 22.89 8.27
C ARG A 227 -2.63 22.51 8.40
N PRO A 228 -3.61 23.34 7.99
CA PRO A 228 -5.03 22.98 8.11
C PRO A 228 -5.39 21.71 7.33
N ILE A 229 -4.88 21.57 6.08
CA ILE A 229 -5.11 20.37 5.27
C ILE A 229 -4.37 19.17 5.88
N ALA A 230 -3.17 19.37 6.41
CA ALA A 230 -2.40 18.32 7.08
C ALA A 230 -3.15 17.78 8.32
N ARG A 231 -3.74 18.65 9.16
CA ARG A 231 -4.57 18.24 10.30
C ARG A 231 -5.82 17.46 9.87
N TRP A 232 -6.48 17.91 8.82
CA TRP A 232 -7.61 17.16 8.25
C TRP A 232 -7.16 15.78 7.74
N ALA A 233 -6.03 15.70 7.02
CA ALA A 233 -5.48 14.45 6.52
C ALA A 233 -5.05 13.51 7.65
N GLN A 234 -4.47 14.03 8.72
CA GLN A 234 -4.13 13.32 9.95
C GLN A 234 -5.37 12.65 10.56
N GLY A 235 -6.43 13.42 10.82
CA GLY A 235 -7.69 12.89 11.33
C GLY A 235 -8.32 11.86 10.38
N ARG A 236 -8.20 12.07 9.06
CA ARG A 236 -8.68 11.13 8.05
C ARG A 236 -7.90 9.80 8.05
N ASP A 237 -6.56 9.82 8.14
CA ASP A 237 -5.75 8.61 8.19
C ASP A 237 -6.06 7.79 9.44
N LEU A 238 -6.09 8.45 10.61
CA LEU A 238 -6.44 7.80 11.87
C LEU A 238 -7.86 7.25 11.84
N GLY A 239 -8.83 8.04 11.36
CA GLY A 239 -10.22 7.60 11.24
C GLY A 239 -10.41 6.43 10.26
N LEU A 240 -9.67 6.40 9.16
CA LEU A 240 -9.68 5.27 8.23
C LEU A 240 -9.06 4.02 8.85
N PHE A 241 -7.95 4.17 9.57
CA PHE A 241 -7.29 3.06 10.23
C PHE A 241 -8.14 2.49 11.36
N LEU A 242 -8.48 3.29 12.35
CA LEU A 242 -9.27 2.87 13.52
C LEU A 242 -10.67 2.41 13.11
N GLY A 243 -11.30 3.08 12.15
CA GLY A 243 -12.60 2.69 11.62
C GLY A 243 -12.61 1.35 10.85
N ASN A 244 -11.44 0.80 10.45
CA ASN A 244 -11.36 -0.57 9.93
C ASN A 244 -11.37 -1.63 11.04
N PHE A 245 -11.05 -1.25 12.27
CA PHE A 245 -11.18 -2.12 13.44
C PHE A 245 -12.56 -2.09 14.08
N TYR A 246 -13.36 -1.03 13.80
CA TYR A 246 -14.69 -0.91 14.37
C TYR A 246 -15.66 -1.99 13.81
N PRO A 247 -16.56 -2.62 14.61
CA PRO A 247 -16.80 -2.33 16.04
C PRO A 247 -15.89 -3.07 17.03
N ALA A 248 -14.94 -3.86 16.58
CA ALA A 248 -14.18 -4.80 17.41
C ALA A 248 -12.96 -4.16 18.14
N LEU A 249 -12.72 -2.84 18.01
CA LEU A 249 -11.67 -2.15 18.75
C LEU A 249 -12.18 -1.84 20.17
N THR A 250 -11.52 -2.41 21.18
CA THR A 250 -11.81 -2.11 22.59
C THR A 250 -11.24 -0.74 22.97
N GLU A 251 -11.73 -0.14 24.07
CA GLU A 251 -11.20 1.12 24.58
C GLU A 251 -9.73 1.00 24.99
N SER A 252 -9.34 -0.11 25.59
CA SER A 252 -7.96 -0.42 25.94
C SER A 252 -7.05 -0.47 24.72
N GLU A 253 -7.44 -1.15 23.64
CA GLU A 253 -6.70 -1.20 22.38
C GLU A 253 -6.58 0.18 21.71
N ALA A 254 -7.66 0.98 21.72
CA ALA A 254 -7.60 2.36 21.24
C ALA A 254 -6.62 3.21 22.08
N THR A 255 -6.60 3.02 23.40
CA THR A 255 -5.68 3.69 24.30
C THR A 255 -4.24 3.31 23.96
N ALA A 256 -3.93 2.02 23.78
CA ALA A 256 -2.59 1.57 23.41
C ALA A 256 -2.11 2.20 22.07
N PHE A 257 -2.99 2.32 21.08
CA PHE A 257 -2.66 3.02 19.84
C PHE A 257 -2.33 4.50 20.09
N TYR A 258 -3.16 5.21 20.87
CA TYR A 258 -2.93 6.62 21.17
C TYR A 258 -1.69 6.85 22.05
N GLU A 259 -1.33 5.94 22.94
CA GLU A 259 -0.07 6.00 23.68
C GLU A 259 1.14 6.01 22.76
N GLY A 260 1.12 5.18 21.71
CA GLY A 260 2.17 5.21 20.69
C GLY A 260 2.16 6.47 19.83
N TYR A 261 0.97 7.03 19.61
CA TYR A 261 0.77 8.16 18.73
C TYR A 261 1.06 9.53 19.39
N LEU A 262 0.91 9.67 20.70
CA LEU A 262 1.14 10.93 21.42
C LEU A 262 2.65 11.20 21.66
N PRO A 263 3.11 12.48 21.70
CA PRO A 263 2.32 13.70 21.55
C PRO A 263 1.83 13.90 20.10
N ASP A 264 0.77 14.73 19.94
CA ASP A 264 0.24 15.09 18.60
C ASP A 264 1.32 15.78 17.75
N PRO A 265 1.74 15.18 16.62
CA PRO A 265 2.85 15.67 15.81
C PRO A 265 2.58 17.03 15.15
N LEU A 266 1.33 17.45 15.04
CA LEU A 266 0.95 18.74 14.44
C LEU A 266 0.58 19.81 15.48
N GLY A 267 0.75 19.53 16.78
CA GLY A 267 0.57 20.49 17.87
C GLY A 267 -0.88 20.90 18.09
N GLY A 268 -1.82 19.96 17.93
CA GLY A 268 -3.20 20.12 18.35
C GLY A 268 -3.42 19.62 19.77
N SER A 269 -4.55 19.98 20.41
CA SER A 269 -4.93 19.33 21.65
C SER A 269 -5.32 17.86 21.38
N SER A 270 -5.00 16.98 22.29
CA SER A 270 -5.41 15.56 22.22
C SER A 270 -6.94 15.41 22.06
N ALA A 271 -7.73 16.30 22.67
CA ALA A 271 -9.17 16.35 22.52
C ALA A 271 -9.60 16.68 21.07
N THR A 272 -8.95 17.67 20.46
CA THR A 272 -9.23 18.06 19.06
C THR A 272 -8.93 16.91 18.09
N LEU A 273 -7.81 16.20 18.28
CA LEU A 273 -7.44 15.06 17.44
C LEU A 273 -8.46 13.92 17.56
N ARG A 274 -8.86 13.59 18.82
CA ARG A 274 -9.89 12.56 19.07
C ARG A 274 -11.20 12.92 18.39
N ASP A 275 -11.63 14.18 18.49
CA ASP A 275 -12.86 14.67 17.83
C ASP A 275 -12.77 14.56 16.31
N HIS A 276 -11.66 14.98 15.67
CA HIS A 276 -11.44 14.81 14.24
C HIS A 276 -11.45 13.34 13.81
N THR A 277 -10.82 12.47 14.60
CA THR A 277 -10.79 11.03 14.34
C THR A 277 -12.19 10.43 14.44
N GLN A 278 -12.95 10.77 15.48
CA GLN A 278 -14.34 10.32 15.65
C GLN A 278 -15.25 10.82 14.52
N ARG A 279 -15.11 12.08 14.08
CA ARG A 279 -15.84 12.60 12.92
C ARG A 279 -15.51 11.82 11.64
N ALA A 280 -14.23 11.50 11.41
CA ALA A 280 -13.82 10.72 10.25
C ALA A 280 -14.33 9.27 10.31
N MET A 281 -14.37 8.66 11.49
CA MET A 281 -14.99 7.34 11.72
C MET A 281 -16.50 7.38 11.46
N ARG A 282 -17.22 8.35 12.02
CA ARG A 282 -18.67 8.54 11.79
C ARG A 282 -18.98 8.83 10.32
N SER A 283 -18.17 9.62 9.64
CA SER A 283 -18.32 9.90 8.20
C SER A 283 -18.21 8.65 7.32
N LYS A 284 -17.46 7.63 7.79
CA LYS A 284 -17.37 6.34 7.09
C LYS A 284 -18.59 5.45 7.38
N GLN A 285 -19.16 5.53 8.57
CA GLN A 285 -20.37 4.78 8.97
C GLN A 285 -21.63 5.41 8.39
N ASN A 286 -21.72 6.73 8.41
CA ASN A 286 -22.71 7.50 7.70
C ASN A 286 -22.22 7.70 6.26
N LEU A 287 -22.37 6.67 5.44
CA LEU A 287 -22.46 6.87 4.00
C LEU A 287 -23.52 7.97 3.82
N THR A 288 -23.09 9.16 3.42
CA THR A 288 -24.06 10.22 3.13
C THR A 288 -25.13 9.62 2.22
N PRO A 289 -26.41 10.01 2.34
CA PRO A 289 -27.49 9.53 1.46
C PRO A 289 -27.07 9.54 -0.02
N ILE A 290 -26.28 10.52 -0.41
CA ILE A 290 -25.71 10.67 -1.76
C ILE A 290 -24.71 9.55 -2.09
N SER A 291 -23.83 9.14 -1.19
CA SER A 291 -22.87 8.05 -1.48
C SER A 291 -23.53 6.67 -1.45
N ALA A 292 -24.56 6.49 -0.62
CA ALA A 292 -25.44 5.32 -0.66
C ALA A 292 -26.22 5.27 -1.97
N LEU A 293 -26.82 6.37 -2.39
CA LEU A 293 -27.52 6.52 -3.67
C LEU A 293 -26.60 6.24 -4.86
N VAL A 294 -25.39 6.80 -4.88
CA VAL A 294 -24.38 6.56 -5.94
C VAL A 294 -23.92 5.10 -5.94
N HIS A 295 -23.77 4.47 -4.78
CA HIS A 295 -23.42 3.07 -4.69
C HIS A 295 -24.55 2.15 -5.18
N ASP A 296 -25.79 2.47 -4.84
CA ASP A 296 -26.98 1.74 -5.29
C ASP A 296 -27.25 1.95 -6.79
N LEU A 297 -27.06 3.17 -7.29
CA LEU A 297 -27.10 3.45 -8.73
C LEU A 297 -26.07 2.65 -9.51
N LYS A 298 -24.82 2.59 -9.01
CA LYS A 298 -23.75 1.76 -9.61
C LYS A 298 -24.09 0.27 -9.57
N ARG A 299 -24.69 -0.21 -8.48
CA ARG A 299 -25.13 -1.61 -8.32
C ARG A 299 -26.25 -1.95 -9.30
N ASN A 300 -27.23 -1.08 -9.42
CA ASN A 300 -28.36 -1.22 -10.35
C ASN A 300 -27.91 -1.18 -11.81
N LEU A 301 -26.99 -0.29 -12.17
CA LEU A 301 -26.41 -0.24 -13.50
C LEU A 301 -25.60 -1.50 -13.85
N ARG A 302 -24.90 -2.08 -12.88
CA ARG A 302 -24.19 -3.37 -13.08
C ARG A 302 -25.17 -4.52 -13.29
N ARG A 303 -26.27 -4.59 -12.51
CA ARG A 303 -27.33 -5.58 -12.68
C ARG A 303 -28.02 -5.47 -14.03
N LYS A 304 -28.38 -4.25 -14.47
CA LYS A 304 -28.97 -4.02 -15.79
C LYS A 304 -28.04 -4.43 -16.93
N ARG A 305 -26.74 -4.11 -16.84
CA ARG A 305 -25.74 -4.55 -17.83
C ARG A 305 -25.55 -6.06 -17.85
N ALA A 306 -25.59 -6.74 -16.71
CA ALA A 306 -25.50 -8.19 -16.64
C ALA A 306 -26.74 -8.85 -17.29
N ALA A 307 -27.94 -8.37 -16.95
CA ALA A 307 -29.19 -8.83 -17.54
C ALA A 307 -29.27 -8.61 -19.06
N TRP A 308 -28.79 -7.45 -19.54
CA TRP A 308 -28.71 -7.17 -20.96
C TRP A 308 -27.75 -8.12 -21.70
N ARG A 309 -26.58 -8.43 -21.13
CA ARG A 309 -25.64 -9.39 -21.73
C ARG A 309 -26.19 -10.81 -21.78
N SER A 310 -26.93 -11.25 -20.76
CA SER A 310 -27.56 -12.60 -20.78
C SER A 310 -28.69 -12.68 -21.80
N GLN A 311 -29.47 -11.59 -22.04
CA GLN A 311 -30.46 -11.54 -23.10
C GLN A 311 -29.85 -11.54 -24.49
N GLU A 312 -28.71 -10.88 -24.67
CA GLU A 312 -27.99 -10.86 -25.94
C GLU A 312 -27.40 -12.22 -26.27
N GLN A 313 -26.85 -12.93 -25.30
CA GLN A 313 -26.38 -14.32 -25.45
C GLN A 313 -27.51 -15.30 -25.76
N SER A 314 -28.71 -15.11 -25.18
CA SER A 314 -29.88 -15.95 -25.47
C SER A 314 -30.52 -15.67 -26.84
N ARG A 315 -30.16 -14.59 -27.53
CA ARG A 315 -30.65 -14.25 -28.88
C ARG A 315 -29.73 -14.76 -30.01
N HIS A 316 -28.50 -15.16 -29.65
CA HIS A 316 -27.48 -15.60 -30.60
C HIS A 316 -27.06 -17.05 -30.39
N GLY A 317 -27.65 -17.80 -29.46
CA GLY A 317 -27.61 -19.24 -29.30
C GLY A 317 -28.95 -19.86 -29.68
#